data_7693d479ec447989c38d3589399ca866
#
_entry.id   7693d479ec447989c38d3589399ca866
#
_cell.length_a   1.000
_cell.length_b   1.000
_cell.length_c   1.000
_cell.angle_alpha   90.00
_cell.angle_beta   90.00
_cell.angle_gamma   90.00
#
_symmetry.space_group_name_H-M   'P 1'
#
loop_
_entity.id
_entity.type
_entity.pdbx_description
1 polymer ?
#
loop_
_entity_poly.entity_id
_entity_poly.type
_entity_poly.pdbx_seq_one_letter_code
_entity_poly.pdbx_strand_id
1 'polypeptide(L)'
;VSKAYLHSPFRLTQMATADQVSKSAPIGIFDSGVGGLTVARAIIDQLPGESILYLGDTARGPYGVRPLAEVRSFALEIMDQLVAAGVKAIVIACNTASAAMLRDARERYQIPVIEVIQPAVRRAVSATRSGKVGVIGTNATID
;
A
#
# COMPACT_ATOMS: atom_id res chain seq x y z
N VAL A 1 -14.85 -21.37 13.64
CA VAL A 1 -14.82 -20.79 12.28
C VAL A 1 -16.10 -19.97 12.12
N SER A 2 -16.05 -18.67 12.33
CA SER A 2 -17.21 -17.81 12.21
C SER A 2 -16.99 -16.82 11.07
N LYS A 3 -17.78 -16.97 9.98
CA LYS A 3 -17.85 -16.02 8.88
C LYS A 3 -18.66 -14.80 9.35
N ALA A 4 -18.02 -13.66 9.53
CA ALA A 4 -18.71 -12.39 9.69
C ALA A 4 -18.80 -11.72 8.30
N TYR A 5 -19.98 -11.79 7.66
CA TYR A 5 -20.34 -10.92 6.55
C TYR A 5 -20.95 -9.65 7.14
N LEU A 6 -20.22 -8.55 7.07
CA LEU A 6 -20.77 -7.23 7.37
C LEU A 6 -21.29 -6.61 6.08
N HIS A 7 -22.60 -6.76 5.83
CA HIS A 7 -23.35 -5.87 4.98
C HIS A 7 -23.85 -4.72 5.85
N SER A 8 -23.23 -3.55 5.73
CA SER A 8 -23.78 -2.31 6.27
C SER A 8 -23.69 -1.23 5.19
N PRO A 9 -24.76 -0.42 4.96
CA PRO A 9 -24.72 0.64 3.96
C PRO A 9 -23.73 1.72 4.41
N PHE A 10 -22.70 1.89 3.63
CA PHE A 10 -21.61 2.83 3.87
C PHE A 10 -22.15 4.26 3.80
N ARG A 11 -22.28 4.93 4.94
CA ARG A 11 -22.44 6.39 4.98
C ARG A 11 -21.11 7.02 4.62
N LEU A 12 -21.09 7.84 3.59
CA LEU A 12 -20.02 8.81 3.33
C LEU A 12 -19.95 9.77 4.52
N THR A 13 -19.14 9.45 5.52
CA THR A 13 -18.95 10.29 6.69
C THR A 13 -17.54 10.81 6.68
N GLN A 14 -17.43 12.12 6.47
CA GLN A 14 -16.31 13.02 6.76
C GLN A 14 -14.89 12.41 6.71
N MET A 15 -14.14 12.81 5.69
CA MET A 15 -12.69 12.57 5.62
C MET A 15 -12.05 13.26 6.84
N ALA A 16 -11.48 12.46 7.75
CA ALA A 16 -10.71 12.97 8.86
C ALA A 16 -9.47 13.73 8.34
N THR A 17 -9.24 14.93 8.86
CA THR A 17 -8.01 15.67 8.56
C THR A 17 -6.81 15.02 9.26
N ALA A 18 -5.60 15.20 8.75
CA ALA A 18 -4.37 14.61 9.29
C ALA A 18 -4.17 14.86 10.79
N ASP A 19 -4.66 15.99 11.30
CA ASP A 19 -4.59 16.36 12.74
C ASP A 19 -5.56 15.57 13.64
N GLN A 20 -6.53 14.84 13.07
CA GLN A 20 -7.52 14.07 13.81
C GLN A 20 -7.19 12.58 13.93
N VAL A 21 -6.16 12.11 13.24
CA VAL A 21 -5.76 10.70 13.29
C VAL A 21 -4.90 10.45 14.52
N SER A 22 -5.36 9.57 15.42
CA SER A 22 -4.63 9.21 16.63
C SER A 22 -3.24 8.65 16.33
N LYS A 23 -2.23 9.07 17.11
CA LYS A 23 -0.87 8.49 17.02
C LYS A 23 -0.86 6.98 17.25
N SER A 24 -1.83 6.44 17.99
CA SER A 24 -2.02 5.01 18.24
C SER A 24 -2.77 4.27 17.14
N ALA A 25 -3.26 4.98 16.11
CA ALA A 25 -3.92 4.35 14.98
C ALA A 25 -2.95 3.44 14.20
N PRO A 26 -3.42 2.35 13.56
CA PRO A 26 -2.55 1.41 12.88
C PRO A 26 -1.94 2.01 11.61
N ILE A 27 -0.80 1.45 11.19
CA ILE A 27 -0.26 1.61 9.84
C ILE A 27 -1.00 0.64 8.92
N GLY A 28 -1.67 1.16 7.89
CA GLY A 28 -2.30 0.35 6.85
C GLY A 28 -1.28 -0.12 5.84
N ILE A 29 -1.26 -1.41 5.52
CA ILE A 29 -0.41 -1.97 4.47
C ILE A 29 -1.31 -2.60 3.42
N PHE A 30 -1.12 -2.20 2.17
CA PHE A 30 -1.83 -2.73 1.01
C PHE A 30 -0.89 -3.51 0.09
N ASP A 31 -1.33 -4.69 -0.34
CA ASP A 31 -0.66 -5.49 -1.37
C ASP A 31 -1.69 -6.15 -2.31
N SER A 32 -1.27 -6.53 -3.51
CA SER A 32 -2.07 -7.29 -4.46
C SER A 32 -2.21 -8.79 -4.12
N GLY A 33 -1.61 -9.23 -3.04
CA GLY A 33 -1.60 -10.63 -2.62
C GLY A 33 -0.99 -10.83 -1.23
N VAL A 34 0.05 -11.64 -1.15
CA VAL A 34 0.74 -12.00 0.09
C VAL A 34 2.22 -11.61 0.12
N GLY A 35 2.79 -11.15 -1.01
CA GLY A 35 4.20 -10.77 -1.10
C GLY A 35 4.58 -9.62 -0.18
N GLY A 36 3.66 -8.67 0.00
CA GLY A 36 3.81 -7.52 0.90
C GLY A 36 3.92 -7.87 2.39
N LEU A 37 3.70 -9.15 2.79
CA LEU A 37 3.97 -9.60 4.16
C LEU A 37 5.45 -9.48 4.52
N THR A 38 6.36 -9.49 3.55
CA THR A 38 7.79 -9.21 3.78
C THR A 38 8.01 -7.76 4.21
N VAL A 39 7.26 -6.83 3.61
CA VAL A 39 7.27 -5.40 3.98
C VAL A 39 6.65 -5.22 5.37
N ALA A 40 5.50 -5.86 5.64
CA ALA A 40 4.87 -5.84 6.95
C ALA A 40 5.81 -6.35 8.04
N ARG A 41 6.52 -7.46 7.80
CA ARG A 41 7.50 -8.01 8.72
C ARG A 41 8.62 -7.02 9.02
N ALA A 42 9.17 -6.37 7.98
CA ALA A 42 10.23 -5.39 8.15
C ALA A 42 9.79 -4.16 8.97
N ILE A 43 8.52 -3.75 8.83
CA ILE A 43 7.94 -2.66 9.62
C ILE A 43 7.79 -3.09 11.09
N ILE A 44 7.26 -4.29 11.36
CA ILE A 44 7.11 -4.83 12.72
C ILE A 44 8.46 -4.91 13.42
N ASP A 45 9.50 -5.39 12.73
CA ASP A 45 10.84 -5.54 13.30
C ASP A 45 11.50 -4.19 13.64
N GLN A 46 11.22 -3.13 12.85
CA GLN A 46 11.79 -1.81 13.05
C GLN A 46 10.93 -0.90 13.95
N LEU A 47 9.62 -1.13 13.99
CA LEU A 47 8.64 -0.33 14.72
C LEU A 47 7.73 -1.24 15.57
N PRO A 48 8.28 -1.96 16.57
CA PRO A 48 7.55 -2.99 17.31
C PRO A 48 6.38 -2.44 18.15
N GLY A 49 6.34 -1.14 18.38
CA GLY A 49 5.22 -0.48 19.08
C GLY A 49 4.05 -0.08 18.17
N GLU A 50 4.16 -0.29 16.85
CA GLU A 50 3.13 0.09 15.90
C GLU A 50 2.15 -1.06 15.61
N SER A 51 0.85 -0.73 15.62
CA SER A 51 -0.18 -1.65 15.16
C SER A 51 -0.22 -1.66 13.63
N ILE A 52 -0.42 -2.83 13.03
CA ILE A 52 -0.48 -3.02 11.58
C ILE A 52 -1.87 -3.52 11.18
N LEU A 53 -2.43 -2.92 10.13
CA LEU A 53 -3.59 -3.42 9.42
C LEU A 53 -3.19 -3.78 7.99
N TYR A 54 -3.14 -5.07 7.67
CA TYR A 54 -2.74 -5.56 6.35
C TYR A 54 -3.96 -5.96 5.53
N LEU A 55 -4.06 -5.43 4.29
CA LEU A 55 -5.04 -5.86 3.29
C LEU A 55 -4.32 -6.37 2.03
N GLY A 56 -4.44 -7.65 1.75
CA GLY A 56 -3.96 -8.29 0.52
C GLY A 56 -5.13 -8.63 -0.41
N ASP A 57 -5.12 -8.08 -1.62
CA ASP A 57 -6.16 -8.32 -2.63
C ASP A 57 -5.94 -9.65 -3.38
N THR A 58 -6.01 -10.74 -2.64
CA THR A 58 -5.81 -12.08 -3.18
C THR A 58 -6.90 -12.53 -4.17
N ALA A 59 -8.05 -11.87 -4.13
CA ALA A 59 -9.18 -12.20 -5.01
C ALA A 59 -8.96 -11.71 -6.45
N ARG A 60 -8.26 -10.56 -6.63
CA ARG A 60 -8.01 -9.93 -7.93
C ARG A 60 -6.54 -10.01 -8.36
N GLY A 61 -5.66 -10.48 -7.49
CA GLY A 61 -4.25 -10.72 -7.79
C GLY A 61 -4.05 -11.83 -8.85
N PRO A 62 -2.89 -11.87 -9.55
CA PRO A 62 -1.79 -10.88 -9.48
C PRO A 62 -2.06 -9.64 -10.33
N TYR A 63 -1.61 -8.47 -9.87
CA TYR A 63 -1.81 -7.20 -10.57
C TYR A 63 -0.87 -7.00 -11.77
N GLY A 64 0.27 -7.68 -11.81
CA GLY A 64 1.30 -7.48 -12.82
C GLY A 64 0.88 -7.79 -14.26
N VAL A 65 -0.18 -8.57 -14.45
CA VAL A 65 -0.72 -8.96 -15.76
C VAL A 65 -1.97 -8.15 -16.14
N ARG A 66 -2.41 -7.22 -15.28
CA ARG A 66 -3.64 -6.47 -15.50
C ARG A 66 -3.37 -5.10 -16.12
N PRO A 67 -4.35 -4.54 -16.87
CA PRO A 67 -4.30 -3.15 -17.32
C PRO A 67 -4.12 -2.18 -16.14
N LEU A 68 -3.29 -1.15 -16.31
CA LEU A 68 -3.00 -0.16 -15.26
C LEU A 68 -4.26 0.51 -14.71
N ALA A 69 -5.27 0.75 -15.55
CA ALA A 69 -6.54 1.34 -15.14
C ALA A 69 -7.31 0.45 -14.15
N GLU A 70 -7.29 -0.88 -14.35
CA GLU A 70 -7.88 -1.82 -13.39
C GLU A 70 -7.09 -1.85 -12.08
N VAL A 71 -5.75 -1.95 -12.17
CA VAL A 71 -4.87 -1.92 -10.98
C VAL A 71 -5.12 -0.68 -10.16
N ARG A 72 -5.22 0.49 -10.81
CA ARG A 72 -5.53 1.76 -10.15
C ARG A 72 -6.87 1.72 -9.43
N SER A 73 -7.93 1.24 -10.10
CA SER A 73 -9.26 1.14 -9.50
C SER A 73 -9.28 0.22 -8.28
N PHE A 74 -8.68 -0.96 -8.39
CA PHE A 74 -8.61 -1.91 -7.29
C PHE A 74 -7.81 -1.38 -6.11
N ALA A 75 -6.65 -0.77 -6.38
CA ALA A 75 -5.81 -0.19 -5.36
C ALA A 75 -6.51 0.93 -4.59
N LEU A 76 -7.20 1.84 -5.28
CA LEU A 76 -7.97 2.91 -4.64
C LEU A 76 -9.09 2.35 -3.75
N GLU A 77 -9.81 1.33 -4.22
CA GLU A 77 -10.85 0.67 -3.43
C GLU A 77 -10.32 0.08 -2.11
N ILE A 78 -9.16 -0.61 -2.16
CA ILE A 78 -8.53 -1.17 -0.96
C ILE A 78 -8.02 -0.07 -0.04
N MET A 79 -7.43 0.98 -0.60
CA MET A 79 -6.91 2.10 0.20
C MET A 79 -8.05 2.90 0.85
N ASP A 80 -9.20 3.06 0.18
CA ASP A 80 -10.40 3.65 0.78
C ASP A 80 -10.87 2.84 2.00
N GLN A 81 -10.80 1.51 1.93
CA GLN A 81 -11.13 0.64 3.08
C GLN A 81 -10.14 0.84 4.24
N LEU A 82 -8.83 0.97 3.97
CA LEU A 82 -7.83 1.25 5.00
C LEU A 82 -8.08 2.62 5.65
N VAL A 83 -8.37 3.64 4.86
CA VAL A 83 -8.70 4.99 5.38
C VAL A 83 -9.96 4.95 6.22
N ALA A 84 -11.01 4.25 5.76
CA ALA A 84 -12.24 4.07 6.53
C ALA A 84 -12.03 3.30 7.85
N ALA A 85 -11.04 2.41 7.89
CA ALA A 85 -10.63 1.72 9.12
C ALA A 85 -9.80 2.60 10.07
N GLY A 86 -9.51 3.85 9.69
CA GLY A 86 -8.85 4.83 10.55
C GLY A 86 -7.34 4.67 10.65
N VAL A 87 -6.67 4.16 9.61
CA VAL A 87 -5.20 4.06 9.61
C VAL A 87 -4.53 5.44 9.61
N LYS A 88 -3.38 5.57 10.27
CA LYS A 88 -2.62 6.83 10.33
C LYS A 88 -1.68 7.07 9.15
N ALA A 89 -1.35 6.03 8.42
CA ALA A 89 -0.52 6.06 7.23
C ALA A 89 -0.83 4.84 6.36
N ILE A 90 -0.55 4.92 5.06
CA ILE A 90 -0.68 3.79 4.14
C ILE A 90 0.68 3.45 3.56
N VAL A 91 1.03 2.16 3.55
CA VAL A 91 2.17 1.60 2.85
C VAL A 91 1.66 0.78 1.67
N ILE A 92 2.01 1.17 0.45
CA ILE A 92 1.73 0.42 -0.77
C ILE A 92 2.88 -0.58 -0.95
N ALA A 93 2.67 -1.84 -0.56
CA ALA A 93 3.67 -2.89 -0.61
C ALA A 93 3.75 -3.61 -1.97
N CYS A 94 2.87 -3.28 -2.89
CA CYS A 94 2.83 -3.79 -4.26
C CYS A 94 3.56 -2.85 -5.23
N ASN A 95 4.62 -3.32 -5.91
CA ASN A 95 5.36 -2.53 -6.90
C ASN A 95 4.46 -2.05 -8.05
N THR A 96 3.64 -2.96 -8.61
CA THR A 96 2.74 -2.64 -9.72
C THR A 96 1.72 -1.57 -9.31
N ALA A 97 1.14 -1.66 -8.12
CA ALA A 97 0.21 -0.65 -7.63
C ALA A 97 0.94 0.68 -7.33
N SER A 98 2.15 0.63 -6.77
CA SER A 98 2.97 1.83 -6.52
C SER A 98 3.21 2.62 -7.81
N ALA A 99 3.61 1.93 -8.88
CA ALA A 99 3.81 2.55 -10.19
C ALA A 99 2.51 3.13 -10.77
N ALA A 100 1.41 2.38 -10.65
CA ALA A 100 0.14 2.74 -11.27
C ALA A 100 -0.57 3.94 -10.62
N MET A 101 -0.40 4.18 -9.30
CA MET A 101 -1.35 5.05 -8.61
C MET A 101 -0.78 5.90 -7.45
N LEU A 102 0.53 5.91 -7.21
CA LEU A 102 1.12 6.68 -6.10
C LEU A 102 0.73 8.16 -6.10
N ARG A 103 0.74 8.79 -7.26
CA ARG A 103 0.37 10.20 -7.41
C ARG A 103 -1.07 10.44 -7.01
N ASP A 104 -1.98 9.62 -7.54
CA ASP A 104 -3.42 9.72 -7.25
C ASP A 104 -3.69 9.51 -5.75
N ALA A 105 -2.99 8.55 -5.13
CA ALA A 105 -3.12 8.30 -3.70
C ALA A 105 -2.70 9.52 -2.86
N ARG A 106 -1.58 10.15 -3.22
CA ARG A 106 -1.09 11.34 -2.51
C ARG A 106 -1.98 12.55 -2.68
N GLU A 107 -2.63 12.68 -3.82
CA GLU A 107 -3.61 13.74 -4.08
C GLU A 107 -4.95 13.47 -3.37
N ARG A 108 -5.36 12.20 -3.23
CA ARG A 108 -6.64 11.79 -2.66
C ARG A 108 -6.67 11.77 -1.14
N TYR A 109 -5.58 11.30 -0.50
CA TYR A 109 -5.57 11.04 0.94
C TYR A 109 -4.77 12.09 1.71
N GLN A 110 -5.33 12.54 2.86
CA GLN A 110 -4.69 13.51 3.75
C GLN A 110 -3.67 12.86 4.71
N ILE A 111 -3.60 11.53 4.76
CA ILE A 111 -2.62 10.77 5.55
C ILE A 111 -1.39 10.43 4.70
N PRO A 112 -0.20 10.20 5.31
CA PRO A 112 0.99 9.83 4.59
C PRO A 112 0.80 8.55 3.75
N VAL A 113 1.21 8.61 2.47
CA VAL A 113 1.25 7.46 1.57
C VAL A 113 2.69 7.19 1.18
N ILE A 114 3.17 6.01 1.56
CA ILE A 114 4.54 5.51 1.37
C ILE A 114 4.47 4.32 0.40
N GLU A 115 5.43 4.22 -0.49
CA GLU A 115 5.52 3.13 -1.46
C GLU A 115 6.92 2.46 -1.42
N VAL A 116 7.07 1.30 -2.05
CA VAL A 116 8.26 0.45 -1.90
C VAL A 116 9.30 0.61 -3.01
N ILE A 117 8.98 1.26 -4.15
CA ILE A 117 9.89 1.41 -5.29
C ILE A 117 11.02 2.38 -4.96
N GLN A 118 10.70 3.60 -4.56
CA GLN A 118 11.68 4.66 -4.31
C GLN A 118 12.72 4.29 -3.23
N PRO A 119 12.32 3.69 -2.09
CA PRO A 119 13.29 3.21 -1.10
C PRO A 119 14.24 2.14 -1.67
N ALA A 120 13.72 1.20 -2.48
CA ALA A 120 14.52 0.16 -3.12
C ALA A 120 15.52 0.75 -4.13
N VAL A 121 15.07 1.70 -4.97
CA VAL A 121 15.92 2.41 -5.94
C VAL A 121 17.05 3.15 -5.23
N ARG A 122 16.73 3.94 -4.19
CA ARG A 122 17.73 4.66 -3.39
C ARG A 122 18.76 3.70 -2.80
N ARG A 123 18.32 2.56 -2.28
CA ARG A 123 19.21 1.55 -1.72
C ARG A 123 20.11 0.91 -2.78
N ALA A 124 19.56 0.57 -3.94
CA ALA A 124 20.31 -0.01 -5.05
C ALA A 124 21.39 0.95 -5.58
N VAL A 125 21.04 2.23 -5.77
CA VAL A 125 21.97 3.26 -6.21
C VAL A 125 23.10 3.46 -5.20
N SER A 126 22.81 3.47 -3.90
CA SER A 126 23.84 3.65 -2.87
C SER A 126 24.71 2.41 -2.68
N ALA A 127 24.25 1.22 -3.06
CA ALA A 127 24.95 -0.04 -2.85
C ALA A 127 25.85 -0.44 -4.04
N THR A 128 25.55 0.02 -5.26
CA THR A 128 26.33 -0.36 -6.45
C THR A 128 27.71 0.27 -6.42
N ARG A 129 28.74 -0.53 -6.74
CA ARG A 129 30.14 -0.08 -6.90
C ARG A 129 30.49 0.20 -8.36
N SER A 130 29.79 -0.45 -9.28
CA SER A 130 30.02 -0.33 -10.73
C SER A 130 29.20 0.77 -11.41
N GLY A 131 28.25 1.39 -10.70
CA GLY A 131 27.26 2.29 -11.28
C GLY A 131 26.21 1.58 -12.12
N LYS A 132 26.22 0.24 -12.18
CA LYS A 132 25.26 -0.57 -12.95
C LYS A 132 24.35 -1.32 -12.00
N VAL A 133 23.04 -1.28 -12.27
CA VAL A 133 22.01 -2.00 -11.51
C VAL A 133 21.07 -2.65 -12.53
N GLY A 134 20.85 -3.96 -12.38
CA GLY A 134 19.83 -4.68 -13.13
C GLY A 134 18.49 -4.61 -12.40
N VAL A 135 17.41 -4.37 -13.13
CA VAL A 135 16.05 -4.35 -12.58
C VAL A 135 15.20 -5.36 -13.35
N ILE A 136 14.46 -6.18 -12.62
CA ILE A 136 13.43 -7.07 -13.16
C ILE A 136 12.11 -6.74 -12.49
N GLY A 137 11.03 -6.70 -13.24
CA GLY A 137 9.70 -6.35 -12.71
C GLY A 137 8.61 -6.57 -13.74
N THR A 138 7.38 -6.20 -13.39
CA THR A 138 6.27 -6.13 -14.37
C THR A 138 6.48 -4.92 -15.28
N ASN A 139 5.87 -4.91 -16.47
CA ASN A 139 5.94 -3.78 -17.39
C ASN A 139 5.56 -2.47 -16.68
N ALA A 140 4.47 -2.49 -15.91
CA ALA A 140 4.01 -1.35 -15.13
C ALA A 140 5.02 -0.81 -14.09
N THR A 141 5.97 -1.64 -13.67
CA THR A 141 7.01 -1.24 -12.69
C THR A 141 8.25 -0.68 -13.37
N ILE A 142 8.54 -1.11 -14.62
CA ILE A 142 9.78 -0.80 -15.34
C ILE A 142 9.59 0.38 -16.30
N ASP A 143 8.42 0.54 -16.93
CA ASP A 143 8.05 1.61 -17.84
C ASP A 143 7.78 2.94 -17.09
#